data_58c26b751cc1f34cfce62e4ae787cf8d
#
_entry.id   58c26b751cc1f34cfce62e4ae787cf8d
#
_cell.length_a   1.000
_cell.length_b   1.000
_cell.length_c   1.000
_cell.angle_alpha   90.00
_cell.angle_beta   90.00
_cell.angle_gamma   90.00
#
_symmetry.space_group_name_H-M   'P 1'
#
loop_
_entity.id
_entity.type
_entity.pdbx_description
1 polymer ?
#
loop_
_entity_poly.entity_id
_entity_poly.type
_entity_poly.pdbx_seq_one_letter_code
_entity_poly.pdbx_strand_id
1 'polypeptide(L)'
;PYQIMKCYKDTIWNLTYDGVINAQINYAKEKHVPWGISESAYYFFDVDKNYQYKAFGVPGIGLKRGLEDEVVISPYSTIMTLPYIKHKSIENLKAIKNKNTYGRYGFIEAIDYIKENVVDGFSGEYVRCYMVHHLGMSFMALDNALNNKILQNIFHSIPEVKATELLLQEKVPERVTFERLV
;
A
#
# COMPACT_ATOMS: atom_id res chain seq x y z
N PRO A 1 3.61 -8.60 -3.75
CA PRO A 1 3.28 -10.01 -4.11
C PRO A 1 1.79 -10.20 -4.44
N TYR A 2 0.84 -9.61 -3.67
CA TYR A 2 -0.60 -9.86 -3.81
C TYR A 2 -1.19 -9.59 -5.21
N GLN A 3 -0.53 -8.79 -6.04
CA GLN A 3 -0.99 -8.54 -7.42
C GLN A 3 -0.94 -9.78 -8.31
N ILE A 4 -0.04 -10.70 -8.03
CA ILE A 4 0.17 -11.92 -8.83
C ILE A 4 0.11 -13.22 -8.02
N MET A 5 0.38 -13.18 -6.72
CA MET A 5 0.37 -14.36 -5.86
C MET A 5 -0.95 -14.49 -5.10
N LYS A 6 -1.55 -15.67 -5.10
CA LYS A 6 -2.75 -15.97 -4.30
C LYS A 6 -2.45 -15.85 -2.81
N CYS A 7 -3.46 -15.40 -2.08
CA CYS A 7 -3.45 -15.37 -0.63
C CYS A 7 -4.55 -16.32 -0.12
N TYR A 8 -4.16 -17.32 0.63
CA TYR A 8 -5.06 -18.31 1.21
C TYR A 8 -5.45 -17.90 2.62
N LYS A 9 -6.70 -18.19 2.99
CA LYS A 9 -7.23 -17.86 4.31
C LYS A 9 -6.45 -18.57 5.42
N ASP A 10 -6.27 -17.91 6.55
CA ASP A 10 -5.62 -18.41 7.76
C ASP A 10 -4.13 -18.84 7.55
N THR A 11 -3.46 -18.26 6.58
CA THR A 11 -2.04 -18.45 6.31
C THR A 11 -1.19 -17.31 6.82
N ILE A 12 0.13 -17.51 6.91
CA ILE A 12 1.10 -16.45 7.27
C ILE A 12 0.93 -15.24 6.36
N TRP A 13 0.75 -15.44 5.04
CA TRP A 13 0.52 -14.36 4.08
C TRP A 13 -0.77 -13.59 4.36
N ASN A 14 -1.86 -14.29 4.67
CA ASN A 14 -3.12 -13.63 5.02
C ASN A 14 -2.97 -12.76 6.28
N LEU A 15 -2.39 -13.33 7.34
CA LEU A 15 -2.14 -12.59 8.58
C LEU A 15 -1.21 -11.40 8.37
N THR A 16 -0.19 -11.54 7.51
CA THR A 16 0.73 -10.46 7.16
C THR A 16 0.00 -9.32 6.44
N TYR A 17 -0.83 -9.62 5.43
CA TYR A 17 -1.60 -8.59 4.73
C TYR A 17 -2.59 -7.89 5.65
N ASP A 18 -3.31 -8.64 6.49
CA ASP A 18 -4.22 -8.06 7.49
C ASP A 18 -3.47 -7.16 8.48
N GLY A 19 -2.31 -7.61 8.96
CA GLY A 19 -1.46 -6.85 9.86
C GLY A 19 -0.96 -5.54 9.25
N VAL A 20 -0.42 -5.59 8.04
CA VAL A 20 0.08 -4.41 7.31
C VAL A 20 -1.05 -3.41 7.04
N ILE A 21 -2.20 -3.87 6.55
CA ILE A 21 -3.32 -2.97 6.24
C ILE A 21 -3.88 -2.34 7.51
N ASN A 22 -4.03 -3.11 8.58
CA ASN A 22 -4.52 -2.58 9.85
C ASN A 22 -3.53 -1.57 10.47
N ALA A 23 -2.22 -1.81 10.37
CA ALA A 23 -1.21 -0.85 10.80
C ALA A 23 -1.30 0.46 10.01
N GLN A 24 -1.45 0.40 8.68
CA GLN A 24 -1.67 1.56 7.81
C GLN A 24 -2.90 2.37 8.23
N ILE A 25 -4.03 1.69 8.43
CA ILE A 25 -5.30 2.32 8.80
C ILE A 25 -5.22 2.96 10.19
N ASN A 26 -4.63 2.27 11.16
CA ASN A 26 -4.54 2.76 12.53
C ASN A 26 -3.60 3.97 12.63
N TYR A 27 -2.45 3.91 11.98
CA TYR A 27 -1.51 5.02 11.95
C TYR A 27 -2.10 6.26 11.26
N ALA A 28 -2.80 6.08 10.16
CA ALA A 28 -3.48 7.17 9.47
C ALA A 28 -4.56 7.83 10.32
N LYS A 29 -5.30 7.05 11.12
CA LYS A 29 -6.26 7.59 12.12
C LYS A 29 -5.56 8.42 13.18
N GLU A 30 -4.45 7.96 13.71
CA GLU A 30 -3.63 8.69 14.67
C GLU A 30 -3.14 10.02 14.11
N LYS A 31 -2.70 10.02 12.85
CA LYS A 31 -2.23 11.23 12.14
C LYS A 31 -3.36 12.08 11.54
N HIS A 32 -4.62 11.67 11.66
CA HIS A 32 -5.79 12.36 11.08
C HIS A 32 -5.71 12.59 9.56
N VAL A 33 -5.15 11.62 8.83
CA VAL A 33 -5.00 11.63 7.38
C VAL A 33 -5.63 10.38 6.75
N PRO A 34 -5.90 10.35 5.43
CA PRO A 34 -6.21 9.10 4.73
C PRO A 34 -5.04 8.12 4.86
N TRP A 35 -5.33 6.81 4.83
CA TRP A 35 -4.25 5.82 4.83
C TRP A 35 -3.69 5.57 3.42
N GLY A 36 -2.46 5.06 3.34
CA GLY A 36 -1.81 4.73 2.08
C GLY A 36 -0.40 5.28 1.99
N ILE A 37 0.41 5.04 3.04
CA ILE A 37 1.84 5.41 3.05
C ILE A 37 2.62 4.32 2.33
N SER A 38 3.39 4.71 1.32
CA SER A 38 4.31 3.85 0.59
C SER A 38 5.41 4.70 -0.04
N GLU A 39 6.37 4.08 -0.72
CA GLU A 39 7.34 4.85 -1.50
C GLU A 39 6.62 5.75 -2.51
N SER A 40 7.13 6.96 -2.70
CA SER A 40 6.44 7.99 -3.46
C SER A 40 7.35 9.16 -3.82
N ALA A 41 6.97 9.92 -4.83
CA ALA A 41 7.43 11.29 -4.95
C ALA A 41 6.83 12.12 -3.79
N TYR A 42 7.56 13.13 -3.33
CA TYR A 42 7.16 14.02 -2.25
C TYR A 42 7.47 15.49 -2.61
N TYR A 43 6.94 16.45 -1.82
CA TYR A 43 7.00 17.87 -2.13
C TYR A 43 8.36 18.48 -1.80
N PHE A 44 9.38 17.97 -2.46
CA PHE A 44 10.76 18.48 -2.44
C PHE A 44 11.33 18.37 -3.84
N PHE A 45 12.16 19.35 -4.25
CA PHE A 45 12.59 19.48 -5.64
C PHE A 45 14.11 19.43 -5.75
N ASP A 46 14.59 18.86 -6.86
CA ASP A 46 15.97 19.00 -7.28
C ASP A 46 16.23 20.35 -7.99
N VAL A 47 17.44 20.54 -8.46
CA VAL A 47 17.86 21.77 -9.17
C VAL A 47 17.10 21.98 -10.49
N ASP A 48 16.61 20.91 -11.09
CA ASP A 48 15.82 20.91 -12.34
C ASP A 48 14.32 21.01 -12.09
N LYS A 49 13.91 21.23 -10.84
CA LYS A 49 12.52 21.30 -10.38
C LYS A 49 11.72 19.99 -10.55
N ASN A 50 12.40 18.84 -10.55
CA ASN A 50 11.74 17.54 -10.47
C ASN A 50 11.44 17.19 -9.02
N TYR A 51 10.27 16.61 -8.78
CA TYR A 51 9.96 16.04 -7.48
C TYR A 51 10.97 14.97 -7.09
N GLN A 52 11.41 15.01 -5.83
CA GLN A 52 12.23 13.95 -5.27
C GLN A 52 11.36 12.73 -4.93
N TYR A 53 12.01 11.56 -4.87
CA TYR A 53 11.38 10.27 -4.61
C TYR A 53 12.08 9.54 -3.48
N LYS A 54 11.30 8.94 -2.57
CA LYS A 54 11.89 8.21 -1.45
C LYS A 54 10.92 7.15 -0.89
N ALA A 55 11.45 6.20 -0.13
CA ALA A 55 10.68 5.23 0.59
C ALA A 55 10.08 5.85 1.86
N PHE A 56 8.74 5.82 1.95
CA PHE A 56 7.97 6.14 3.15
C PHE A 56 7.36 4.85 3.70
N GLY A 57 6.97 4.85 4.97
CA GLY A 57 6.38 3.68 5.59
C GLY A 57 5.74 4.01 6.94
N VAL A 58 4.94 3.08 7.44
CA VAL A 58 4.34 3.18 8.76
C VAL A 58 5.34 2.69 9.81
N PRO A 59 5.57 3.45 10.91
CA PRO A 59 6.39 2.99 12.02
C PRO A 59 5.96 1.61 12.54
N GLY A 60 6.92 0.79 12.90
CA GLY A 60 6.68 -0.57 13.40
C GLY A 60 6.52 -1.66 12.34
N ILE A 61 6.20 -1.29 11.09
CA ILE A 61 6.19 -2.25 9.95
C ILE A 61 7.18 -1.88 8.84
N GLY A 62 7.68 -0.64 8.85
CA GLY A 62 8.76 -0.21 7.96
C GLY A 62 10.13 -0.58 8.52
N LEU A 63 11.07 -0.94 7.64
CA LEU A 63 12.45 -1.25 8.02
C LEU A 63 13.29 0.02 8.31
N LYS A 64 12.86 1.17 7.81
CA LYS A 64 13.53 2.44 7.99
C LYS A 64 13.18 3.03 9.37
N ARG A 65 14.12 3.75 9.97
CA ARG A 65 13.90 4.58 11.17
C ARG A 65 13.49 6.00 10.80
N GLY A 66 12.85 6.73 11.73
CA GLY A 66 12.44 8.12 11.53
C GLY A 66 11.25 8.26 10.57
N LEU A 67 10.38 7.26 10.51
CA LEU A 67 9.16 7.27 9.66
C LEU A 67 8.02 8.10 10.28
N GLU A 68 8.12 8.41 11.58
CA GLU A 68 7.08 9.10 12.36
C GLU A 68 6.77 10.50 11.85
N ASP A 69 7.78 11.17 11.31
CA ASP A 69 7.71 12.55 10.83
C ASP A 69 7.53 12.64 9.31
N GLU A 70 7.54 11.49 8.61
CA GLU A 70 7.52 11.41 7.17
C GLU A 70 6.19 10.88 6.64
N VAL A 71 5.12 11.65 6.78
CA VAL A 71 3.78 11.25 6.34
C VAL A 71 3.51 11.74 4.92
N VAL A 72 3.57 10.81 3.94
CA VAL A 72 3.21 11.04 2.55
C VAL A 72 2.21 9.98 2.11
N ILE A 73 1.03 10.43 1.66
CA ILE A 73 -0.09 9.55 1.28
C ILE A 73 -0.15 9.42 -0.24
N SER A 74 -0.01 8.20 -0.73
CA SER A 74 -0.09 7.88 -2.16
C SER A 74 -1.33 7.06 -2.49
N PRO A 75 -2.21 7.55 -3.37
CA PRO A 75 -3.45 6.85 -3.74
C PRO A 75 -3.22 5.45 -4.29
N TYR A 76 -2.13 5.21 -5.03
CA TYR A 76 -1.84 3.91 -5.64
C TYR A 76 -1.73 2.78 -4.59
N SER A 77 -1.16 3.07 -3.43
CA SER A 77 -1.01 2.07 -2.36
C SER A 77 -2.38 1.61 -1.84
N THR A 78 -3.35 2.52 -1.75
CA THR A 78 -4.75 2.17 -1.45
C THR A 78 -5.40 1.38 -2.60
N ILE A 79 -5.17 1.77 -3.86
CA ILE A 79 -5.69 1.06 -5.04
C ILE A 79 -5.19 -0.39 -5.05
N MET A 80 -3.94 -0.63 -4.69
CA MET A 80 -3.36 -1.96 -4.61
C MET A 80 -4.09 -2.90 -3.64
N THR A 81 -4.83 -2.38 -2.68
CA THR A 81 -5.60 -3.19 -1.71
C THR A 81 -7.03 -3.52 -2.16
N LEU A 82 -7.52 -2.95 -3.27
CA LEU A 82 -8.88 -3.18 -3.79
C LEU A 82 -9.26 -4.66 -3.95
N PRO A 83 -8.39 -5.55 -4.48
CA PRO A 83 -8.73 -6.96 -4.61
C PRO A 83 -8.84 -7.69 -3.27
N TYR A 84 -8.37 -7.08 -2.19
CA TYR A 84 -8.28 -7.69 -0.86
C TYR A 84 -9.34 -7.16 0.11
N ILE A 85 -9.44 -5.82 0.27
CA ILE A 85 -10.37 -5.15 1.21
C ILE A 85 -11.22 -4.07 0.52
N LYS A 86 -11.95 -4.45 -0.52
CA LYS A 86 -12.66 -3.55 -1.45
C LYS A 86 -13.36 -2.37 -0.78
N HIS A 87 -14.19 -2.59 0.25
CA HIS A 87 -14.99 -1.52 0.87
C HIS A 87 -14.12 -0.45 1.53
N LYS A 88 -13.18 -0.85 2.40
CA LYS A 88 -12.26 0.07 3.07
C LYS A 88 -11.39 0.85 2.08
N SER A 89 -10.95 0.18 1.01
CA SER A 89 -10.17 0.83 -0.06
C SER A 89 -10.98 1.90 -0.78
N ILE A 90 -12.23 1.61 -1.14
CA ILE A 90 -13.12 2.59 -1.81
C ILE A 90 -13.44 3.77 -0.89
N GLU A 91 -13.72 3.54 0.39
CA GLU A 91 -13.96 4.59 1.37
C GLU A 91 -12.76 5.53 1.48
N ASN A 92 -11.56 4.96 1.61
CA ASN A 92 -10.34 5.74 1.67
C ASN A 92 -10.03 6.51 0.38
N LEU A 93 -10.23 5.90 -0.79
CA LEU A 93 -10.07 6.58 -2.08
C LEU A 93 -11.05 7.75 -2.23
N LYS A 94 -12.28 7.63 -1.71
CA LYS A 94 -13.23 8.76 -1.64
C LYS A 94 -12.72 9.86 -0.71
N ALA A 95 -12.15 9.52 0.44
CA ALA A 95 -11.57 10.49 1.35
C ALA A 95 -10.37 11.21 0.72
N ILE A 96 -9.49 10.50 0.01
CA ILE A 96 -8.37 11.07 -0.75
C ILE A 96 -8.90 11.98 -1.86
N LYS A 97 -9.89 11.53 -2.64
CA LYS A 97 -10.52 12.33 -3.71
C LYS A 97 -11.09 13.66 -3.20
N ASN A 98 -11.75 13.64 -2.04
CA ASN A 98 -12.35 14.84 -1.41
C ASN A 98 -11.29 15.88 -0.99
N LYS A 99 -10.01 15.54 -1.03
CA LYS A 99 -8.88 16.47 -0.82
C LYS A 99 -8.35 17.07 -2.14
N ASN A 100 -9.17 17.10 -3.21
CA ASN A 100 -8.80 17.67 -4.52
C ASN A 100 -7.59 17.00 -5.21
N THR A 101 -7.40 15.71 -5.00
CA THR A 101 -6.30 14.92 -5.56
C THR A 101 -6.64 14.21 -6.87
N TYR A 102 -7.88 14.35 -7.34
CA TYR A 102 -8.39 13.66 -8.53
C TYR A 102 -8.70 14.66 -9.65
N GLY A 103 -8.10 14.47 -10.80
CA GLY A 103 -8.25 15.36 -11.96
C GLY A 103 -8.47 14.60 -13.27
N ARG A 104 -8.18 15.27 -14.39
CA ARG A 104 -8.37 14.74 -15.75
C ARG A 104 -7.68 13.37 -15.96
N TYR A 105 -6.52 13.16 -15.35
CA TYR A 105 -5.71 11.95 -15.51
C TYR A 105 -5.81 11.00 -14.32
N GLY A 106 -6.84 11.13 -13.47
CA GLY A 106 -7.02 10.33 -12.27
C GLY A 106 -6.42 10.97 -11.02
N PHE A 107 -6.00 10.14 -10.08
CA PHE A 107 -5.33 10.60 -8.87
C PHE A 107 -3.91 11.09 -9.18
N ILE A 108 -3.54 12.22 -8.57
CA ILE A 108 -2.14 12.67 -8.52
C ILE A 108 -1.31 11.71 -7.67
N GLU A 109 0.00 11.85 -7.74
CA GLU A 109 0.96 10.94 -7.08
C GLU A 109 0.77 10.85 -5.57
N ALA A 110 0.74 11.99 -4.88
CA ALA A 110 0.67 12.00 -3.43
C ALA A 110 0.16 13.30 -2.82
N ILE A 111 -0.14 13.24 -1.51
CA ILE A 111 -0.25 14.39 -0.61
C ILE A 111 0.87 14.27 0.42
N ASP A 112 1.72 15.27 0.49
CA ASP A 112 2.83 15.37 1.44
C ASP A 112 2.38 16.15 2.68
N TYR A 113 2.47 15.53 3.85
CA TYR A 113 2.15 16.12 5.16
C TYR A 113 3.40 16.36 6.01
N ILE A 114 4.60 16.24 5.44
CA ILE A 114 5.87 16.52 6.12
C ILE A 114 5.89 18.01 6.47
N LYS A 115 6.05 18.35 7.76
CA LYS A 115 5.92 19.73 8.26
C LYS A 115 6.85 20.72 7.58
N GLU A 116 8.08 20.30 7.27
CA GLU A 116 9.07 21.12 6.61
C GLU A 116 8.72 21.45 5.15
N ASN A 117 7.86 20.65 4.54
CA ASN A 117 7.44 20.79 3.15
C ASN A 117 6.10 21.51 3.02
N VAL A 118 5.31 21.60 4.10
CA VAL A 118 3.97 22.19 4.08
C VAL A 118 4.05 23.69 4.33
N VAL A 119 3.45 24.47 3.44
CA VAL A 119 3.31 25.92 3.63
C VAL A 119 2.29 26.22 4.75
N ASP A 120 2.60 27.16 5.61
CA ASP A 120 1.76 27.55 6.76
C ASP A 120 0.28 27.73 6.37
N GLY A 121 -0.59 27.06 7.11
CA GLY A 121 -2.05 27.11 6.91
C GLY A 121 -2.61 26.07 5.94
N PHE A 122 -1.77 25.21 5.34
CA PHE A 122 -2.22 24.11 4.49
C PHE A 122 -2.21 22.76 5.22
N SER A 123 -3.18 21.91 4.88
CA SER A 123 -3.31 20.55 5.43
C SER A 123 -2.56 19.49 4.62
N GLY A 124 -1.48 19.87 3.93
CA GLY A 124 -0.64 19.01 3.08
C GLY A 124 -0.38 19.63 1.70
N GLU A 125 0.76 19.30 1.09
CA GLU A 125 1.15 19.74 -0.25
C GLU A 125 0.87 18.68 -1.31
N TYR A 126 0.47 19.12 -2.51
CA TYR A 126 0.09 18.24 -3.60
C TYR A 126 1.27 17.90 -4.51
N VAL A 127 1.60 16.63 -4.60
CA VAL A 127 2.62 16.13 -5.52
C VAL A 127 1.97 15.85 -6.88
N ARG A 128 1.99 16.84 -7.76
CA ARG A 128 1.28 16.85 -9.05
C ARG A 128 2.09 16.22 -10.17
N CYS A 129 2.42 14.94 -10.00
CA CYS A 129 3.01 14.11 -11.05
C CYS A 129 2.31 12.77 -11.15
N TYR A 130 2.72 11.95 -12.11
CA TYR A 130 2.17 10.63 -12.38
C TYR A 130 3.33 9.66 -12.62
N MET A 131 3.51 8.70 -11.72
CA MET A 131 4.57 7.71 -11.81
C MET A 131 4.08 6.49 -12.59
N VAL A 132 4.74 6.16 -13.69
CA VAL A 132 4.32 5.08 -14.59
C VAL A 132 4.19 3.74 -13.88
N HIS A 133 5.15 3.40 -13.00
CA HIS A 133 5.11 2.14 -12.27
C HIS A 133 3.95 2.10 -11.24
N HIS A 134 3.62 3.21 -10.57
CA HIS A 134 2.47 3.29 -9.67
C HIS A 134 1.15 3.16 -10.42
N LEU A 135 1.05 3.75 -11.61
CA LEU A 135 -0.11 3.54 -12.49
C LEU A 135 -0.20 2.08 -12.93
N GLY A 136 0.91 1.46 -13.32
CA GLY A 136 0.97 0.04 -13.68
C GLY A 136 0.49 -0.87 -12.56
N MET A 137 0.99 -0.67 -11.31
CA MET A 137 0.52 -1.41 -10.14
C MET A 137 -0.96 -1.18 -9.85
N SER A 138 -1.44 0.05 -10.03
CA SER A 138 -2.86 0.39 -9.88
C SER A 138 -3.74 -0.34 -10.91
N PHE A 139 -3.32 -0.40 -12.17
CA PHE A 139 -4.04 -1.13 -13.22
C PHE A 139 -4.08 -2.63 -12.94
N MET A 140 -2.99 -3.23 -12.50
CA MET A 140 -2.96 -4.64 -12.09
C MET A 140 -3.95 -4.92 -10.95
N ALA A 141 -4.02 -4.03 -9.95
CA ALA A 141 -4.95 -4.15 -8.84
C ALA A 141 -6.41 -4.02 -9.31
N LEU A 142 -6.70 -3.04 -10.18
CA LEU A 142 -8.03 -2.85 -10.75
C LEU A 142 -8.46 -4.04 -11.58
N ASP A 143 -7.57 -4.59 -12.42
CA ASP A 143 -7.85 -5.77 -13.22
C ASP A 143 -8.19 -6.98 -12.34
N ASN A 144 -7.39 -7.23 -11.30
CA ASN A 144 -7.68 -8.28 -10.32
C ASN A 144 -9.03 -8.06 -9.58
N ALA A 145 -9.36 -6.81 -9.26
CA ALA A 145 -10.59 -6.48 -8.52
C ALA A 145 -11.85 -6.61 -9.38
N LEU A 146 -11.75 -6.36 -10.70
CA LEU A 146 -12.87 -6.36 -11.64
C LEU A 146 -13.04 -7.70 -12.37
N ASN A 147 -11.94 -8.42 -12.62
CA ASN A 147 -11.90 -9.62 -13.43
C ASN A 147 -11.53 -10.88 -12.62
N ASN A 148 -12.11 -11.02 -11.40
CA ASN A 148 -11.99 -12.23 -10.57
C ASN A 148 -10.54 -12.70 -10.36
N LYS A 149 -9.62 -11.77 -10.03
CA LYS A 149 -8.21 -12.04 -9.77
C LYS A 149 -7.48 -12.69 -10.97
N ILE A 150 -7.77 -12.20 -12.16
CA ILE A 150 -7.28 -12.76 -13.41
C ILE A 150 -5.76 -12.91 -13.46
N LEU A 151 -5.00 -11.90 -12.99
CA LEU A 151 -3.54 -11.96 -12.98
C LEU A 151 -3.01 -13.04 -12.05
N GLN A 152 -3.63 -13.19 -10.87
CA GLN A 152 -3.30 -14.29 -9.97
C GLN A 152 -3.60 -15.65 -10.59
N ASN A 153 -4.73 -15.79 -11.28
CA ASN A 153 -5.10 -17.04 -11.94
C ASN A 153 -4.16 -17.39 -13.09
N ILE A 154 -3.74 -16.40 -13.88
CA ILE A 154 -2.75 -16.59 -14.96
C ILE A 154 -1.40 -17.02 -14.36
N PHE A 155 -0.89 -16.33 -13.36
CA PHE A 155 0.38 -16.67 -12.70
C PHE A 155 0.34 -18.08 -12.11
N HIS A 156 -0.73 -18.44 -11.42
CA HIS A 156 -0.91 -19.77 -10.80
C HIS A 156 -1.33 -20.87 -11.80
N SER A 157 -1.48 -20.57 -13.09
CA SER A 157 -1.63 -21.59 -14.14
C SER A 157 -0.27 -22.12 -14.63
N ILE A 158 0.82 -21.44 -14.34
CA ILE A 158 2.18 -21.83 -14.70
C ILE A 158 2.55 -23.10 -13.90
N PRO A 159 3.01 -24.20 -14.56
CA PRO A 159 3.26 -25.47 -13.87
C PRO A 159 4.23 -25.38 -12.69
N GLU A 160 5.31 -24.60 -12.82
CA GLU A 160 6.32 -24.40 -11.79
C GLU A 160 5.77 -23.66 -10.56
N VAL A 161 4.92 -22.66 -10.79
CA VAL A 161 4.23 -21.92 -9.73
C VAL A 161 3.24 -22.84 -9.01
N LYS A 162 2.47 -23.62 -9.76
CA LYS A 162 1.50 -24.56 -9.21
C LYS A 162 2.18 -25.65 -8.38
N ALA A 163 3.35 -26.14 -8.79
CA ALA A 163 4.13 -27.14 -8.04
C ALA A 163 4.62 -26.62 -6.69
N THR A 164 4.83 -25.30 -6.55
CA THR A 164 5.31 -24.65 -5.32
C THR A 164 4.20 -23.96 -4.52
N GLU A 165 2.95 -24.05 -4.96
CA GLU A 165 1.81 -23.34 -4.37
C GLU A 165 1.57 -23.67 -2.89
N LEU A 166 1.97 -24.87 -2.44
CA LEU A 166 1.89 -25.28 -1.04
C LEU A 166 2.67 -24.37 -0.10
N LEU A 167 3.77 -23.74 -0.56
CA LEU A 167 4.56 -22.79 0.23
C LEU A 167 3.77 -21.54 0.62
N LEU A 168 2.72 -21.19 -0.13
CA LEU A 168 1.83 -20.08 0.18
C LEU A 168 0.76 -20.44 1.20
N GLN A 169 0.65 -21.71 1.58
CA GLN A 169 -0.38 -22.23 2.48
C GLN A 169 0.15 -22.47 3.90
N GLU A 170 1.37 -22.02 4.20
CA GLU A 170 1.96 -22.11 5.52
C GLU A 170 1.10 -21.39 6.56
N LYS A 171 0.80 -22.05 7.67
CA LYS A 171 -0.01 -21.53 8.77
C LYS A 171 0.85 -21.27 9.99
N VAL A 172 0.46 -20.25 10.78
CA VAL A 172 1.05 -20.07 12.11
C VAL A 172 0.45 -21.14 13.03
N PRO A 173 1.26 -21.92 13.76
CA PRO A 173 0.79 -22.88 14.75
C PRO A 173 -0.03 -22.16 15.84
N GLU A 174 -1.24 -22.64 16.13
CA GLU A 174 -2.10 -22.05 17.18
C GLU A 174 -1.55 -22.24 18.60
N ARG A 175 -0.72 -23.28 18.82
CA ARG A 175 -0.03 -23.57 20.09
C ARG A 175 1.33 -24.18 19.83
N VAL A 176 2.38 -23.53 20.28
CA VAL A 176 3.71 -24.12 20.41
C VAL A 176 3.85 -24.61 21.83
N THR A 177 3.62 -25.88 22.08
CA THR A 177 4.00 -26.55 23.33
C THR A 177 5.50 -26.84 23.27
N PHE A 178 6.28 -26.08 24.02
CA PHE A 178 7.69 -26.43 24.25
C PHE A 178 7.71 -27.58 25.26
N GLU A 179 7.83 -28.81 24.81
CA GLU A 179 8.29 -29.90 25.69
C GLU A 179 9.74 -29.65 26.03
N ARG A 180 10.03 -29.41 27.31
CA ARG A 180 11.41 -29.47 27.79
C ARG A 180 11.84 -30.92 27.61
N LEU A 181 12.78 -31.17 26.70
CA LEU A 181 13.54 -32.39 26.70
C LEU A 181 14.40 -32.38 27.98
N VAL A 182 14.04 -33.26 28.92
CA VAL A 182 14.76 -33.52 30.18
C VAL A 182 15.95 -34.40 29.85
#